data_f16699345ccd559968b4cd920f6ff199
#
_entry.id   f16699345ccd559968b4cd920f6ff199
#
_cell.length_a   1.000
_cell.length_b   1.000
_cell.length_c   1.000
_cell.angle_alpha   90.00
_cell.angle_beta   90.00
_cell.angle_gamma   90.00
#
_symmetry.space_group_name_H-M   'P 1'
#
loop_
_entity.id
_entity.type
_entity.pdbx_description
1 polymer ?
#
loop_
_entity_poly.entity_id
_entity_poly.type
_entity_poly.pdbx_seq_one_letter_code
_entity_poly.pdbx_strand_id
1 'polypeptide(L)'
;MTTKINKIGIFGKPNNKNLYEIIEKIFIVVENIDPKIHMFVEKSTAECSSIKSKMFISKLSVNIETVENLKNSIDLAVILGGDGTLLGIARQVASAGVYVLGINQGKLGFTTDLDVNDLQHNLGSLLRGEGIVEKRSMFDVRVLRKKNKTEEALDIFNAPAFNDAVVSRGAISHMVELDVFIDNSYLQTIRGDGLIVCTPTGSTAYALSVNGPIIHPNLEALALVPVAPQAL
;
A
#
# COMPACT_ATOMS: atom_id res chain seq x y z
N MET A 1 -14.56 17.45 -0.30
CA MET A 1 -15.42 16.75 -1.31
C MET A 1 -15.90 15.48 -0.65
N THR A 2 -17.17 15.34 -0.38
CA THR A 2 -17.76 14.14 0.18
C THR A 2 -17.99 13.13 -0.94
N THR A 3 -17.00 12.30 -1.23
CA THR A 3 -17.21 11.18 -2.16
C THR A 3 -18.12 10.18 -1.47
N LYS A 4 -19.27 9.91 -2.06
CA LYS A 4 -20.22 8.94 -1.53
C LYS A 4 -19.65 7.53 -1.71
N ILE A 5 -19.43 6.82 -0.62
CA ILE A 5 -19.00 5.43 -0.62
C ILE A 5 -20.22 4.53 -0.80
N ASN A 6 -20.30 3.79 -1.89
CA ASN A 6 -21.39 2.85 -2.18
C ASN A 6 -20.91 1.39 -2.16
N LYS A 7 -19.60 1.15 -2.36
CA LYS A 7 -19.03 -0.18 -2.44
C LYS A 7 -17.72 -0.27 -1.66
N ILE A 8 -17.66 -1.19 -0.73
CA ILE A 8 -16.51 -1.43 0.15
C ILE A 8 -15.93 -2.81 -0.11
N GLY A 9 -14.63 -2.88 -0.35
CA GLY A 9 -13.87 -4.13 -0.39
C GLY A 9 -13.08 -4.32 0.90
N ILE A 10 -13.15 -5.50 1.51
CA ILE A 10 -12.41 -5.85 2.73
C ILE A 10 -11.25 -6.77 2.38
N PHE A 11 -10.06 -6.38 2.79
CA PHE A 11 -8.81 -7.09 2.59
C PHE A 11 -8.15 -7.37 3.94
N GLY A 12 -7.75 -8.59 4.20
CA GLY A 12 -7.15 -8.97 5.47
C GLY A 12 -5.82 -9.70 5.29
N LYS A 13 -4.97 -9.61 6.32
CA LYS A 13 -3.74 -10.39 6.34
C LYS A 13 -4.08 -11.87 6.53
N PRO A 14 -3.59 -12.78 5.67
CA PRO A 14 -3.70 -14.22 5.87
C PRO A 14 -3.21 -14.65 7.27
N ASN A 15 -3.87 -15.67 7.85
CA ASN A 15 -3.55 -16.25 9.16
C ASN A 15 -3.86 -15.40 10.41
N ASN A 16 -4.68 -14.37 10.28
CA ASN A 16 -5.15 -13.62 11.44
C ASN A 16 -6.35 -14.30 12.09
N LYS A 17 -6.21 -14.69 13.36
CA LYS A 17 -7.22 -15.45 14.11
C LYS A 17 -8.52 -14.66 14.38
N ASN A 18 -8.41 -13.33 14.52
CA ASN A 18 -9.55 -12.46 14.90
C ASN A 18 -10.19 -11.76 13.70
N LEU A 19 -9.76 -12.13 12.48
CA LEU A 19 -10.20 -11.44 11.26
C LEU A 19 -11.73 -11.52 11.07
N TYR A 20 -12.31 -12.66 11.37
CA TYR A 20 -13.77 -12.86 11.31
C TYR A 20 -14.54 -11.87 12.19
N GLU A 21 -14.17 -11.73 13.46
CA GLU A 21 -14.86 -10.86 14.42
C GLU A 21 -14.78 -9.38 14.00
N ILE A 22 -13.65 -8.99 13.39
CA ILE A 22 -13.46 -7.62 12.91
C ILE A 22 -14.30 -7.36 11.67
N ILE A 23 -14.35 -8.29 10.74
CA ILE A 23 -15.20 -8.20 9.56
C ILE A 23 -16.67 -8.11 9.97
N GLU A 24 -17.12 -8.93 10.91
CA GLU A 24 -18.49 -8.88 11.44
C GLU A 24 -18.82 -7.50 12.06
N LYS A 25 -17.90 -6.94 12.85
CA LYS A 25 -18.07 -5.58 13.40
C LYS A 25 -18.19 -4.53 12.29
N ILE A 26 -17.35 -4.60 11.24
CA ILE A 26 -17.43 -3.69 10.10
C ILE A 26 -18.81 -3.77 9.44
N PHE A 27 -19.32 -4.99 9.22
CA PHE A 27 -20.65 -5.21 8.65
C PHE A 27 -21.72 -4.55 9.45
N ILE A 28 -21.74 -4.77 10.77
CA ILE A 28 -22.74 -4.19 11.67
C ILE A 28 -22.69 -2.65 11.61
N VAL A 29 -21.49 -2.06 11.58
CA VAL A 29 -21.32 -0.60 11.49
C VAL A 29 -21.85 -0.08 10.16
N VAL A 30 -21.50 -0.70 9.05
CA VAL A 30 -21.93 -0.28 7.71
C VAL A 30 -23.44 -0.40 7.55
N GLU A 31 -24.03 -1.52 7.95
CA GLU A 31 -25.48 -1.77 7.85
C GLU A 31 -26.30 -0.77 8.67
N ASN A 32 -25.80 -0.38 9.86
CA ASN A 32 -26.44 0.62 10.71
C ASN A 32 -26.37 2.05 10.14
N ILE A 33 -25.41 2.35 9.28
CA ILE A 33 -25.23 3.68 8.69
C ILE A 33 -25.97 3.81 7.37
N ASP A 34 -25.72 2.90 6.44
CA ASP A 34 -26.41 2.84 5.15
C ASP A 34 -26.45 1.39 4.64
N PRO A 35 -27.59 0.69 4.77
CA PRO A 35 -27.74 -0.69 4.31
C PRO A 35 -27.69 -0.86 2.78
N LYS A 36 -27.56 0.24 2.02
CA LYS A 36 -27.38 0.22 0.57
C LYS A 36 -25.92 0.08 0.16
N ILE A 37 -24.98 0.19 1.09
CA ILE A 37 -23.56 0.00 0.80
C ILE A 37 -23.30 -1.48 0.52
N HIS A 38 -22.82 -1.78 -0.68
CA HIS A 38 -22.43 -3.13 -1.06
C HIS A 38 -21.07 -3.49 -0.50
N MET A 39 -20.99 -4.63 0.18
CA MET A 39 -19.75 -5.09 0.80
C MET A 39 -19.21 -6.33 0.10
N PHE A 40 -17.92 -6.34 -0.11
CA PHE A 40 -17.17 -7.44 -0.72
C PHE A 40 -16.05 -7.87 0.23
N VAL A 41 -15.73 -9.15 0.24
CA VAL A 41 -14.54 -9.68 0.91
C VAL A 41 -13.62 -10.27 -0.14
N GLU A 42 -12.35 -9.86 -0.11
CA GLU A 42 -11.35 -10.39 -1.02
C GLU A 42 -11.15 -11.89 -0.77
N LYS A 43 -10.94 -12.66 -1.86
CA LYS A 43 -10.95 -14.12 -1.86
C LYS A 43 -9.96 -14.74 -0.88
N SER A 44 -8.69 -14.29 -0.86
CA SER A 44 -7.69 -14.85 0.06
C SER A 44 -7.98 -14.50 1.52
N THR A 45 -8.58 -13.34 1.76
CA THR A 45 -9.10 -12.92 3.06
C THR A 45 -10.22 -13.85 3.53
N ALA A 46 -11.16 -14.17 2.65
CA ALA A 46 -12.28 -15.07 2.95
C ALA A 46 -11.81 -16.51 3.21
N GLU A 47 -10.80 -16.99 2.50
CA GLU A 47 -10.24 -18.34 2.66
C GLU A 47 -9.47 -18.50 3.97
N CYS A 48 -8.78 -17.45 4.42
CA CYS A 48 -7.95 -17.46 5.62
C CYS A 48 -8.74 -17.21 6.91
N SER A 49 -9.79 -16.44 6.83
CA SER A 49 -10.73 -16.26 7.91
C SER A 49 -11.69 -17.47 7.88
N SER A 50 -12.07 -18.01 8.99
CA SER A 50 -13.09 -19.09 9.11
C SER A 50 -14.48 -18.68 8.54
N ILE A 51 -14.55 -17.66 7.67
CA ILE A 51 -15.71 -17.24 6.89
C ILE A 51 -16.20 -18.33 5.92
N LYS A 52 -15.52 -19.48 5.86
CA LYS A 52 -15.91 -20.64 5.04
C LYS A 52 -17.32 -21.17 5.27
N SER A 53 -18.02 -20.74 6.30
CA SER A 53 -19.43 -21.10 6.42
C SER A 53 -20.26 -20.28 5.43
N LYS A 54 -20.75 -20.92 4.40
CA LYS A 54 -21.73 -20.33 3.46
C LYS A 54 -22.90 -19.60 4.16
N MET A 55 -23.18 -19.95 5.42
CA MET A 55 -24.18 -19.30 6.27
C MET A 55 -23.84 -17.85 6.61
N PHE A 56 -22.57 -17.53 6.84
CA PHE A 56 -22.19 -16.15 7.16
C PHE A 56 -22.31 -15.27 5.92
N ILE A 57 -21.79 -15.72 4.77
CA ILE A 57 -21.84 -14.97 3.51
C ILE A 57 -23.29 -14.72 3.08
N SER A 58 -24.16 -15.72 3.19
CA SER A 58 -25.57 -15.60 2.82
C SER A 58 -26.35 -14.67 3.77
N LYS A 59 -26.04 -14.69 5.08
CA LYS A 59 -26.71 -13.86 6.08
C LYS A 59 -26.32 -12.38 5.97
N LEU A 60 -25.09 -12.08 5.57
CA LEU A 60 -24.57 -10.71 5.50
C LEU A 60 -24.55 -10.13 4.07
N SER A 61 -25.12 -10.82 3.10
CA SER A 61 -25.15 -10.39 1.68
C SER A 61 -23.77 -10.03 1.13
N VAL A 62 -22.72 -10.76 1.53
CA VAL A 62 -21.33 -10.53 1.14
C VAL A 62 -20.98 -11.28 -0.13
N ASN A 63 -20.40 -10.58 -1.08
CA ASN A 63 -19.80 -11.19 -2.26
C ASN A 63 -18.30 -11.42 -2.04
N ILE A 64 -17.79 -12.59 -2.44
CA ILE A 64 -16.35 -12.90 -2.44
C ILE A 64 -15.83 -12.68 -3.84
N GLU A 65 -14.79 -11.85 -3.97
CA GLU A 65 -14.22 -11.47 -5.26
C GLU A 65 -12.68 -11.45 -5.20
N THR A 66 -12.04 -11.53 -6.37
CA THR A 66 -10.59 -11.35 -6.48
C THR A 66 -10.20 -9.88 -6.42
N VAL A 67 -8.93 -9.58 -6.12
CA VAL A 67 -8.41 -8.20 -6.10
C VAL A 67 -8.61 -7.54 -7.47
N GLU A 68 -8.38 -8.26 -8.56
CA GLU A 68 -8.52 -7.78 -9.94
C GLU A 68 -9.94 -7.29 -10.24
N ASN A 69 -10.95 -8.01 -9.75
CA ASN A 69 -12.35 -7.63 -9.92
C ASN A 69 -12.71 -6.45 -8.99
N LEU A 70 -12.21 -6.47 -7.76
CA LEU A 70 -12.51 -5.44 -6.76
C LEU A 70 -11.92 -4.09 -7.12
N LYS A 71 -10.67 -4.02 -7.58
CA LYS A 71 -9.99 -2.74 -7.83
C LYS A 71 -10.75 -1.77 -8.75
N ASN A 72 -11.57 -2.29 -9.68
CA ASN A 72 -12.34 -1.48 -10.62
C ASN A 72 -13.82 -1.32 -10.21
N SER A 73 -14.23 -1.92 -9.10
CA SER A 73 -15.64 -1.98 -8.71
C SER A 73 -15.93 -1.40 -7.33
N ILE A 74 -14.93 -1.13 -6.49
CA ILE A 74 -15.10 -0.58 -5.15
C ILE A 74 -14.70 0.89 -5.07
N ASP A 75 -15.29 1.61 -4.13
CA ASP A 75 -14.97 3.00 -3.82
C ASP A 75 -13.94 3.09 -2.68
N LEU A 76 -14.01 2.14 -1.74
CA LEU A 76 -13.16 2.08 -0.55
C LEU A 76 -12.61 0.66 -0.32
N ALA A 77 -11.30 0.56 -0.17
CA ALA A 77 -10.61 -0.63 0.30
C ALA A 77 -10.33 -0.51 1.80
N VAL A 78 -10.98 -1.34 2.61
CA VAL A 78 -10.71 -1.47 4.05
C VAL A 78 -9.71 -2.59 4.27
N ILE A 79 -8.54 -2.25 4.79
CA ILE A 79 -7.41 -3.16 4.91
C ILE A 79 -7.15 -3.49 6.37
N LEU A 80 -7.32 -4.76 6.73
CA LEU A 80 -7.17 -5.30 8.08
C LEU A 80 -5.77 -5.87 8.27
N GLY A 81 -4.87 -5.08 8.85
CA GLY A 81 -3.48 -5.48 9.05
C GLY A 81 -2.57 -4.32 9.41
N GLY A 82 -1.27 -4.55 9.37
CA GLY A 82 -0.26 -3.50 9.54
C GLY A 82 0.18 -2.90 8.20
N ASP A 83 1.17 -1.99 8.28
CA ASP A 83 1.70 -1.23 7.13
C ASP A 83 2.02 -2.10 5.91
N GLY A 84 2.67 -3.25 6.08
CA GLY A 84 3.00 -4.12 4.96
C GLY A 84 1.78 -4.67 4.19
N THR A 85 0.68 -4.96 4.89
CA THR A 85 -0.57 -5.39 4.24
C THR A 85 -1.21 -4.23 3.49
N LEU A 86 -1.23 -3.05 4.12
CA LEU A 86 -1.75 -1.83 3.51
C LEU A 86 -0.98 -1.49 2.24
N LEU A 87 0.34 -1.45 2.30
CA LEU A 87 1.19 -1.16 1.14
C LEU A 87 0.97 -2.14 -0.03
N GLY A 88 0.83 -3.44 0.31
CA GLY A 88 0.61 -4.49 -0.69
C GLY A 88 -0.70 -4.31 -1.46
N ILE A 89 -1.80 -3.98 -0.77
CA ILE A 89 -3.11 -3.76 -1.40
C ILE A 89 -3.20 -2.38 -2.05
N ALA A 90 -2.70 -1.32 -1.38
CA ALA A 90 -2.72 0.04 -1.92
C ALA A 90 -2.07 0.11 -3.31
N ARG A 91 -0.92 -0.55 -3.53
CA ARG A 91 -0.28 -0.62 -4.85
C ARG A 91 -1.15 -1.25 -5.93
N GLN A 92 -2.00 -2.21 -5.57
CA GLN A 92 -2.86 -2.91 -6.53
C GLN A 92 -4.10 -2.10 -6.91
N VAL A 93 -4.62 -1.27 -5.98
CA VAL A 93 -5.85 -0.50 -6.19
C VAL A 93 -5.60 0.97 -6.56
N ALA A 94 -4.36 1.46 -6.43
CA ALA A 94 -4.02 2.86 -6.65
C ALA A 94 -4.39 3.38 -8.04
N SER A 95 -4.14 2.59 -9.09
CA SER A 95 -4.42 2.97 -10.47
C SER A 95 -5.92 3.15 -10.77
N ALA A 96 -6.79 2.59 -9.94
CA ALA A 96 -8.24 2.71 -10.07
C ALA A 96 -8.83 3.88 -9.25
N GLY A 97 -8.02 4.62 -8.51
CA GLY A 97 -8.47 5.75 -7.71
C GLY A 97 -9.30 5.37 -6.48
N VAL A 98 -9.17 4.13 -6.00
CA VAL A 98 -9.86 3.60 -4.83
C VAL A 98 -9.31 4.25 -3.56
N TYR A 99 -10.20 4.70 -2.67
CA TYR A 99 -9.80 5.13 -1.35
C TYR A 99 -9.30 3.94 -0.52
N VAL A 100 -8.31 4.18 0.33
CA VAL A 100 -7.71 3.14 1.17
C VAL A 100 -7.85 3.54 2.64
N LEU A 101 -8.32 2.63 3.48
CA LEU A 101 -8.42 2.79 4.92
C LEU A 101 -7.70 1.62 5.60
N GLY A 102 -6.65 1.92 6.36
CA GLY A 102 -5.92 0.94 7.14
C GLY A 102 -6.49 0.78 8.55
N ILE A 103 -6.85 -0.45 8.94
CA ILE A 103 -7.26 -0.78 10.30
C ILE A 103 -6.20 -1.67 10.93
N ASN A 104 -5.51 -1.14 11.92
CA ASN A 104 -4.47 -1.86 12.64
C ASN A 104 -5.08 -2.77 13.71
N GLN A 105 -4.47 -3.94 13.87
CA GLN A 105 -4.87 -4.94 14.86
C GLN A 105 -3.84 -5.10 15.99
N GLY A 106 -2.90 -4.18 16.09
CA GLY A 106 -1.80 -4.23 17.07
C GLY A 106 -1.24 -2.85 17.36
N LYS A 107 0.09 -2.70 17.25
CA LYS A 107 0.72 -1.38 17.42
C LYS A 107 0.40 -0.51 16.20
N LEU A 108 -0.07 0.71 16.44
CA LEU A 108 -0.32 1.71 15.40
C LEU A 108 0.95 1.88 14.54
N GLY A 109 0.80 1.75 13.22
CA GLY A 109 1.87 1.99 12.25
C GLY A 109 1.91 3.44 11.78
N PHE A 110 2.81 3.74 10.84
CA PHE A 110 2.89 5.07 10.22
C PHE A 110 1.85 5.30 9.14
N THR A 111 1.22 4.23 8.62
CA THR A 111 0.30 4.28 7.48
C THR A 111 -1.09 3.72 7.78
N THR A 112 -1.30 3.10 8.93
CA THR A 112 -2.63 2.61 9.35
C THR A 112 -3.36 3.68 10.14
N ASP A 113 -4.62 3.93 9.76
CA ASP A 113 -5.41 5.09 10.20
C ASP A 113 -6.21 4.84 11.48
N LEU A 114 -6.72 3.62 11.68
CA LEU A 114 -7.65 3.30 12.75
C LEU A 114 -7.19 2.12 13.60
N ASP A 115 -7.53 2.18 14.89
CA ASP A 115 -7.49 1.01 15.78
C ASP A 115 -8.82 0.26 15.75
N VAL A 116 -8.76 -1.07 15.90
CA VAL A 116 -9.97 -1.93 15.94
C VAL A 116 -10.92 -1.55 17.08
N ASN A 117 -10.38 -1.02 18.18
CA ASN A 117 -11.20 -0.62 19.34
C ASN A 117 -12.08 0.61 19.04
N ASP A 118 -11.62 1.49 18.17
CA ASP A 118 -12.33 2.72 17.78
C ASP A 118 -13.12 2.57 16.47
N LEU A 119 -13.17 1.34 15.94
CA LEU A 119 -13.76 1.04 14.64
C LEU A 119 -15.19 1.58 14.48
N GLN A 120 -16.07 1.35 15.48
CA GLN A 120 -17.47 1.71 15.40
C GLN A 120 -17.66 3.22 15.26
N HIS A 121 -16.92 4.01 16.01
CA HIS A 121 -17.00 5.47 15.96
C HIS A 121 -16.38 6.03 14.69
N ASN A 122 -15.14 5.68 14.43
CA ASN A 122 -14.32 6.28 13.37
C ASN A 122 -14.77 5.85 11.96
N LEU A 123 -15.07 4.57 11.75
CA LEU A 123 -15.60 4.12 10.45
C LEU A 123 -16.97 4.76 10.18
N GLY A 124 -17.79 4.90 11.22
CA GLY A 124 -19.07 5.57 11.12
C GLY A 124 -18.96 7.02 10.67
N SER A 125 -18.07 7.79 11.29
CA SER A 125 -17.80 9.19 10.93
C SER A 125 -17.26 9.29 9.51
N LEU A 126 -16.32 8.41 9.12
CA LEU A 126 -15.76 8.37 7.77
C LEU A 126 -16.84 8.12 6.70
N LEU A 127 -17.73 7.15 6.92
CA LEU A 127 -18.81 6.83 5.98
C LEU A 127 -19.84 7.96 5.86
N ARG A 128 -20.01 8.78 6.90
CA ARG A 128 -20.82 10.02 6.83
C ARG A 128 -20.09 11.18 6.14
N GLY A 129 -18.85 10.99 5.71
CA GLY A 129 -18.05 12.01 5.01
C GLY A 129 -17.32 12.99 5.94
N GLU A 130 -17.19 12.66 7.23
CA GLU A 130 -16.48 13.46 8.24
C GLU A 130 -14.96 13.21 8.23
N GLY A 131 -14.47 12.28 7.41
CA GLY A 131 -13.06 11.93 7.29
C GLY A 131 -12.24 12.92 6.47
N ILE A 132 -10.92 12.96 6.72
CA ILE A 132 -9.93 13.70 5.93
C ILE A 132 -9.28 12.74 4.94
N VAL A 133 -9.27 13.14 3.67
CA VAL A 133 -8.57 12.37 2.62
C VAL A 133 -7.15 12.89 2.48
N GLU A 134 -6.17 12.04 2.75
CA GLU A 134 -4.77 12.30 2.49
C GLU A 134 -4.35 11.72 1.13
N LYS A 135 -3.63 12.51 0.34
CA LYS A 135 -3.01 12.03 -0.90
C LYS A 135 -1.59 11.56 -0.60
N ARG A 136 -1.24 10.40 -1.11
CA ARG A 136 0.11 9.83 -1.00
C ARG A 136 0.70 9.64 -2.38
N SER A 137 1.88 10.19 -2.61
CA SER A 137 2.60 10.02 -3.87
C SER A 137 3.11 8.60 -4.02
N MET A 138 3.05 8.09 -5.25
CA MET A 138 3.68 6.84 -5.66
C MET A 138 4.50 7.12 -6.93
N PHE A 139 5.41 6.23 -7.28
CA PHE A 139 6.16 6.30 -8.54
C PHE A 139 6.29 4.93 -9.19
N ASP A 140 6.39 4.92 -10.52
CA ASP A 140 6.60 3.70 -11.28
C ASP A 140 8.09 3.37 -11.39
N VAL A 141 8.43 2.13 -11.09
CA VAL A 141 9.78 1.57 -11.20
C VAL A 141 9.87 0.69 -12.42
N ARG A 142 10.80 1.01 -13.32
CA ARG A 142 11.10 0.17 -14.49
C ARG A 142 12.57 -0.24 -14.46
N VAL A 143 12.82 -1.50 -14.70
CA VAL A 143 14.19 -2.00 -14.88
C VAL A 143 14.39 -2.38 -16.34
N LEU A 144 15.30 -1.67 -16.98
CA LEU A 144 15.64 -1.86 -18.37
C LEU A 144 17.03 -2.54 -18.47
N ARG A 145 17.15 -3.54 -19.30
CA ARG A 145 18.43 -4.22 -19.55
C ARG A 145 18.81 -4.15 -21.02
N LYS A 146 20.02 -3.72 -21.29
CA LYS A 146 20.65 -3.82 -22.61
C LYS A 146 21.65 -4.98 -22.62
N LYS A 147 21.62 -5.82 -23.65
CA LYS A 147 22.65 -6.85 -23.84
C LYS A 147 23.95 -6.23 -24.35
N ASN A 148 23.84 -5.25 -25.25
CA ASN A 148 24.97 -4.51 -25.85
C ASN A 148 24.58 -3.03 -26.01
N LYS A 149 25.57 -2.17 -26.34
CA LYS A 149 25.34 -0.72 -26.54
C LYS A 149 24.44 -0.40 -27.75
N THR A 150 24.32 -1.31 -28.71
CA THR A 150 23.58 -1.13 -29.98
C THR A 150 22.16 -1.70 -29.95
N GLU A 151 21.81 -2.52 -28.96
CA GLU A 151 20.47 -3.12 -28.83
C GLU A 151 19.51 -2.21 -28.06
N GLU A 152 18.22 -2.33 -28.38
CA GLU A 152 17.17 -1.71 -27.60
C GLU A 152 17.13 -2.30 -26.19
N ALA A 153 16.76 -1.45 -25.21
CA ALA A 153 16.62 -1.88 -23.83
C ALA A 153 15.37 -2.74 -23.67
N LEU A 154 15.55 -3.93 -23.11
CA LEU A 154 14.42 -4.79 -22.72
C LEU A 154 13.88 -4.37 -21.38
N ASP A 155 12.56 -4.19 -21.29
CA ASP A 155 11.85 -3.99 -20.04
C ASP A 155 11.75 -5.34 -19.31
N ILE A 156 12.48 -5.51 -18.22
CA ILE A 156 12.56 -6.76 -17.46
C ILE A 156 11.76 -6.71 -16.16
N PHE A 157 11.34 -5.51 -15.73
CA PHE A 157 10.53 -5.32 -14.53
C PHE A 157 9.81 -3.98 -14.59
N ASN A 158 8.54 -3.98 -14.21
CA ASN A 158 7.75 -2.77 -14.04
C ASN A 158 6.79 -2.96 -12.86
N ALA A 159 6.82 -2.05 -11.87
CA ALA A 159 5.88 -2.06 -10.75
C ALA A 159 5.79 -0.67 -10.10
N PRO A 160 4.63 -0.30 -9.55
CA PRO A 160 4.49 0.90 -8.73
C PRO A 160 5.16 0.69 -7.35
N ALA A 161 5.83 1.73 -6.86
CA ALA A 161 6.38 1.79 -5.52
C ALA A 161 5.59 2.81 -4.67
N PHE A 162 5.20 2.38 -3.49
CA PHE A 162 4.53 3.23 -2.50
C PHE A 162 5.57 3.87 -1.57
N ASN A 163 6.47 3.07 -1.00
CA ASN A 163 7.54 3.56 -0.13
C ASN A 163 8.81 3.86 -0.91
N ASP A 164 9.43 2.84 -1.45
CA ASP A 164 10.77 2.93 -2.04
C ASP A 164 11.02 1.89 -3.12
N ALA A 165 12.06 2.18 -3.92
CA ALA A 165 12.73 1.25 -4.80
C ALA A 165 14.21 1.20 -4.40
N VAL A 166 14.73 -0.02 -4.20
CA VAL A 166 16.10 -0.24 -3.72
C VAL A 166 16.92 -0.94 -4.78
N VAL A 167 18.00 -0.28 -5.18
CA VAL A 167 19.08 -0.92 -5.96
C VAL A 167 20.18 -1.30 -5.00
N SER A 168 20.52 -2.58 -4.91
CA SER A 168 21.57 -3.05 -4.00
C SER A 168 22.50 -4.05 -4.66
N ARG A 169 23.69 -4.19 -4.10
CA ARG A 169 24.68 -5.19 -4.56
C ARG A 169 24.23 -6.64 -4.36
N GLY A 170 23.15 -6.88 -3.59
CA GLY A 170 22.70 -8.23 -3.27
C GLY A 170 23.76 -9.03 -2.50
N ALA A 171 24.05 -10.26 -2.92
CA ALA A 171 25.04 -11.14 -2.30
C ALA A 171 26.48 -10.90 -2.79
N ILE A 172 26.70 -9.90 -3.66
CA ILE A 172 28.04 -9.61 -4.21
C ILE A 172 28.87 -8.87 -3.15
N SER A 173 30.13 -9.25 -2.99
CA SER A 173 31.04 -8.66 -1.97
C SER A 173 31.59 -7.29 -2.33
N HIS A 174 31.48 -6.86 -3.59
CA HIS A 174 31.98 -5.56 -4.05
C HIS A 174 30.87 -4.53 -4.04
N MET A 175 31.23 -3.26 -3.77
CA MET A 175 30.33 -2.12 -3.90
C MET A 175 29.80 -2.02 -5.33
N VAL A 176 28.59 -1.50 -5.48
CA VAL A 176 28.05 -1.10 -6.77
C VAL A 176 28.43 0.34 -7.09
N GLU A 177 28.59 0.62 -8.37
CA GLU A 177 28.77 1.96 -8.91
C GLU A 177 27.52 2.30 -9.73
N LEU A 178 26.85 3.38 -9.37
CA LEU A 178 25.60 3.81 -9.95
C LEU A 178 25.72 5.25 -10.45
N ASP A 179 25.59 5.44 -11.76
CA ASP A 179 25.44 6.76 -12.33
C ASP A 179 23.97 7.22 -12.24
N VAL A 180 23.76 8.34 -11.59
CA VAL A 180 22.44 8.90 -11.38
C VAL A 180 22.20 10.06 -12.34
N PHE A 181 21.05 9.99 -13.02
CA PHE A 181 20.59 11.02 -13.94
C PHE A 181 19.18 11.49 -13.52
N ILE A 182 18.91 12.80 -13.65
CA ILE A 182 17.57 13.38 -13.49
C ILE A 182 17.27 14.11 -14.81
N ASP A 183 16.17 13.77 -15.45
CA ASP A 183 15.75 14.33 -16.74
C ASP A 183 16.85 14.30 -17.80
N ASN A 184 17.56 13.17 -17.89
CA ASN A 184 18.73 12.94 -18.75
C ASN A 184 19.98 13.76 -18.41
N SER A 185 19.96 14.56 -17.35
CA SER A 185 21.12 15.31 -16.86
C SER A 185 21.84 14.49 -15.81
N TYR A 186 23.15 14.29 -16.00
CA TYR A 186 23.98 13.58 -15.01
C TYR A 186 24.01 14.38 -13.70
N LEU A 187 23.71 13.69 -12.60
CA LEU A 187 23.79 14.26 -11.25
C LEU A 187 25.10 13.88 -10.57
N GLN A 188 25.33 12.58 -10.39
CA GLN A 188 26.51 12.08 -9.69
C GLN A 188 26.70 10.57 -9.90
N THR A 189 27.88 10.06 -9.57
CA THR A 189 28.16 8.63 -9.43
C THR A 189 28.20 8.27 -7.96
N ILE A 190 27.41 7.28 -7.56
CA ILE A 190 27.35 6.77 -6.18
C ILE A 190 28.09 5.42 -6.15
N ARG A 191 29.06 5.28 -5.24
CA ARG A 191 29.73 4.02 -4.92
C ARG A 191 29.36 3.61 -3.50
N GLY A 192 28.79 2.41 -3.33
CA GLY A 192 28.35 1.94 -2.03
C GLY A 192 27.64 0.60 -2.09
N ASP A 193 26.89 0.27 -1.06
CA ASP A 193 26.10 -0.96 -1.03
C ASP A 193 24.81 -0.86 -1.84
N GLY A 194 24.38 0.36 -2.18
CA GLY A 194 23.20 0.60 -3.00
C GLY A 194 22.67 2.03 -2.96
N LEU A 195 21.48 2.19 -3.52
CA LEU A 195 20.73 3.44 -3.55
C LEU A 195 19.25 3.14 -3.29
N ILE A 196 18.65 3.92 -2.41
CA ILE A 196 17.20 3.94 -2.18
C ILE A 196 16.62 5.18 -2.85
N VAL A 197 15.61 4.98 -3.69
CA VAL A 197 14.74 6.05 -4.19
C VAL A 197 13.43 5.94 -3.43
N CYS A 198 13.04 6.93 -2.63
CA CYS A 198 11.86 6.83 -1.82
C CYS A 198 10.90 8.02 -1.98
N THR A 199 9.61 7.74 -1.77
CA THR A 199 8.56 8.74 -1.60
C THR A 199 8.68 9.41 -0.22
N PRO A 200 7.96 10.51 0.03
CA PRO A 200 7.83 11.06 1.39
C PRO A 200 7.30 10.03 2.40
N THR A 201 6.34 9.20 2.02
CA THR A 201 5.84 8.11 2.88
C THR A 201 6.95 7.09 3.19
N GLY A 202 7.74 6.70 2.18
CA GLY A 202 8.87 5.78 2.33
C GLY A 202 10.05 6.36 3.11
N SER A 203 10.11 7.69 3.30
CA SER A 203 11.19 8.33 4.08
C SER A 203 11.25 7.86 5.54
N THR A 204 10.14 7.36 6.08
CA THR A 204 10.06 6.76 7.43
C THR A 204 10.25 5.24 7.44
N ALA A 205 10.49 4.61 6.26
CA ALA A 205 10.74 3.18 6.10
C ALA A 205 12.25 2.86 6.02
N TYR A 206 12.69 2.12 5.00
CA TYR A 206 14.10 1.73 4.88
C TYR A 206 15.06 2.90 4.75
N ALA A 207 14.66 3.98 4.07
CA ALA A 207 15.46 5.19 3.95
C ALA A 207 15.88 5.77 5.33
N LEU A 208 14.98 5.73 6.32
CA LEU A 208 15.30 6.19 7.69
C LEU A 208 16.39 5.34 8.35
N SER A 209 16.39 4.03 8.10
CA SER A 209 17.38 3.11 8.69
C SER A 209 18.82 3.35 8.18
N VAL A 210 18.98 4.08 7.08
CA VAL A 210 20.27 4.45 6.49
C VAL A 210 20.52 5.97 6.56
N ASN A 211 19.93 6.63 7.55
CA ASN A 211 20.06 8.06 7.84
C ASN A 211 19.48 8.99 6.74
N GLY A 212 18.48 8.52 5.99
CA GLY A 212 17.72 9.38 5.08
C GLY A 212 16.88 10.43 5.85
N PRO A 213 16.54 11.55 5.20
CA PRO A 213 15.71 12.59 5.82
C PRO A 213 14.26 12.13 5.97
N ILE A 214 13.58 12.59 7.02
CA ILE A 214 12.12 12.47 7.13
C ILE A 214 11.49 13.58 6.29
N ILE A 215 10.60 13.19 5.39
CA ILE A 215 9.94 14.10 4.44
C ILE A 215 8.44 14.13 4.75
N HIS A 216 7.87 15.34 4.81
CA HIS A 216 6.43 15.48 5.04
C HIS A 216 5.62 14.85 3.89
N PRO A 217 4.59 14.04 4.17
CA PRO A 217 3.85 13.29 3.15
C PRO A 217 3.21 14.10 2.02
N ASN A 218 2.90 15.38 2.28
CA ASN A 218 2.27 16.26 1.30
C ASN A 218 3.27 16.90 0.30
N LEU A 219 4.58 16.63 0.46
CA LEU A 219 5.56 17.11 -0.51
C LEU A 219 5.57 16.21 -1.75
N GLU A 220 5.50 16.83 -2.93
CA GLU A 220 5.67 16.14 -4.21
C GLU A 220 7.16 16.04 -4.53
N ALA A 221 7.84 15.10 -3.88
CA ALA A 221 9.28 14.90 -4.01
C ALA A 221 9.66 13.42 -3.96
N LEU A 222 10.86 13.10 -4.44
CA LEU A 222 11.53 11.83 -4.20
C LEU A 222 12.87 12.10 -3.52
N ALA A 223 13.26 11.25 -2.58
CA ALA A 223 14.60 11.29 -1.99
C ALA A 223 15.49 10.20 -2.58
N LEU A 224 16.73 10.55 -2.81
CA LEU A 224 17.81 9.65 -3.18
C LEU A 224 18.68 9.45 -1.94
N VAL A 225 18.69 8.24 -1.38
CA VAL A 225 19.40 7.93 -0.15
C VAL A 225 20.41 6.83 -0.42
N PRO A 226 21.72 7.16 -0.49
CA PRO A 226 22.77 6.17 -0.66
C PRO A 226 22.88 5.22 0.54
N VAL A 227 23.14 3.95 0.27
CA VAL A 227 23.35 2.92 1.30
C VAL A 227 24.85 2.69 1.45
N ALA A 228 25.39 2.99 2.64
CA ALA A 228 26.80 2.86 2.97
C ALA A 228 27.74 3.42 1.85
N PRO A 229 27.61 4.70 1.49
CA PRO A 229 28.45 5.27 0.42
C PRO A 229 29.92 5.33 0.84
N GLN A 230 30.83 5.13 -0.13
CA GLN A 230 32.27 5.19 0.10
C GLN A 230 32.73 6.63 0.41
N ALA A 231 32.10 7.62 -0.21
CA ALA A 231 32.30 9.04 0.05
C ALA A 231 30.96 9.77 -0.19
N LEU A 232 30.76 10.87 0.50
CA LEU A 232 29.67 11.81 0.25
C LEU A 232 30.16 12.91 -0.69
#